data_ac58b692c777532809cb8b9b011191c6
#
_entry.id   ac58b692c777532809cb8b9b011191c6
#
_cell.length_a   1.000
_cell.length_b   1.000
_cell.length_c   1.000
_cell.angle_alpha   90.00
_cell.angle_beta   90.00
_cell.angle_gamma   90.00
#
_symmetry.space_group_name_H-M   'P 1'
#
loop_
_entity.id
_entity.type
_entity.pdbx_description
1 polymer ?
#
loop_
_entity_poly.entity_id
_entity_poly.type
_entity_poly.pdbx_seq_one_letter_code
_entity_poly.pdbx_strand_id
1 'polypeptide(L)'
;PLEVGELSIHNYRLAHASGANSAPDRRIGISMHFMPTDTEQIVGNWDSAALVRGTDDYGNFTATPVPSKDFDPEAMAFHARASEV
;
A
#
# COMPACT_ATOMS: atom_id res chain seq x y z
N PRO A 1 -0.96 -22.30 2.14
CA PRO A 1 -1.93 -21.45 2.82
C PRO A 1 -1.32 -20.90 4.12
N LEU A 2 -1.68 -19.67 4.48
CA LEU A 2 -1.29 -19.06 5.75
C LEU A 2 -2.32 -19.42 6.82
N GLU A 3 -1.85 -19.64 8.03
CA GLU A 3 -2.69 -19.80 9.20
C GLU A 3 -3.04 -18.43 9.81
N VAL A 4 -4.00 -18.40 10.73
CA VAL A 4 -4.40 -17.16 11.40
C VAL A 4 -3.22 -16.56 12.17
N GLY A 5 -2.92 -15.30 11.92
CA GLY A 5 -1.79 -14.58 12.51
C GLY A 5 -0.47 -14.70 11.75
N GLU A 6 -0.45 -15.43 10.65
CA GLU A 6 0.72 -15.53 9.78
C GLU A 6 0.69 -14.46 8.67
N LEU A 7 1.89 -14.11 8.20
CA LEU A 7 2.08 -13.26 7.04
C LEU A 7 3.22 -13.80 6.18
N SER A 8 3.24 -13.43 4.92
CA SER A 8 4.37 -13.68 4.03
C SER A 8 5.03 -12.37 3.61
N ILE A 9 6.36 -12.39 3.50
CA ILE A 9 7.15 -11.27 2.99
C ILE A 9 7.91 -11.78 1.77
N HIS A 10 7.75 -11.11 0.64
CA HIS A 10 8.44 -11.47 -0.60
C HIS A 10 8.70 -10.25 -1.47
N ASN A 11 9.67 -10.35 -2.36
CA ASN A 11 9.92 -9.32 -3.36
C ASN A 11 8.72 -9.26 -4.32
N TYR A 12 8.29 -8.06 -4.71
CA TYR A 12 7.13 -7.88 -5.58
C TYR A 12 7.30 -8.51 -6.98
N ARG A 13 8.54 -8.76 -7.41
CA ARG A 13 8.85 -9.48 -8.66
C ARG A 13 8.66 -10.98 -8.57
N LEU A 14 8.43 -11.52 -7.38
CA LEU A 14 8.13 -12.94 -7.23
C LEU A 14 6.79 -13.25 -7.89
N ALA A 15 6.80 -14.13 -8.88
CA ALA A 15 5.56 -14.61 -9.47
C ALA A 15 4.75 -15.37 -8.41
N HIS A 16 3.56 -14.88 -8.16
CA HIS A 16 2.67 -15.44 -7.16
C HIS A 16 1.22 -15.37 -7.65
N ALA A 17 0.45 -16.35 -7.26
CA ALA A 17 -0.97 -16.42 -7.59
C ALA A 17 -1.71 -17.25 -6.55
N SER A 18 -3.02 -17.14 -6.53
CA SER A 18 -3.90 -18.03 -5.79
C SER A 18 -5.05 -18.50 -6.68
N GLY A 19 -5.50 -19.73 -6.48
CA GLY A 19 -6.70 -20.23 -7.13
C GLY A 19 -7.96 -19.50 -6.65
N ALA A 20 -9.08 -19.80 -7.32
CA ALA A 20 -10.38 -19.29 -6.90
C ALA A 20 -10.71 -19.73 -5.46
N ASN A 21 -11.40 -18.86 -4.74
CA ASN A 21 -11.91 -19.21 -3.42
C ASN A 21 -13.12 -20.16 -3.56
N SER A 22 -12.96 -21.39 -3.11
CA SER A 22 -14.01 -22.41 -3.10
C SER A 22 -14.68 -22.58 -1.73
N ALA A 23 -14.26 -21.81 -0.71
CA ALA A 23 -14.86 -21.84 0.61
C ALA A 23 -16.20 -21.08 0.64
N PRO A 24 -17.12 -21.41 1.56
CA PRO A 24 -18.38 -20.69 1.71
C PRO A 24 -18.18 -19.26 2.23
N ASP A 25 -17.04 -18.98 2.85
CA ASP A 25 -16.70 -17.68 3.41
C ASP A 25 -15.78 -16.87 2.48
N ARG A 26 -15.84 -15.55 2.61
CA ARG A 26 -14.95 -14.65 1.89
C ARG A 26 -13.51 -14.77 2.42
N ARG A 27 -12.55 -14.68 1.52
CA ARG A 27 -11.13 -14.54 1.83
C ARG A 27 -10.75 -13.06 1.80
N ILE A 28 -10.18 -12.58 2.87
CA ILE A 28 -9.70 -11.20 2.98
C ILE A 28 -8.18 -11.24 3.08
N GLY A 29 -7.49 -10.49 2.22
CA GLY A 29 -6.04 -10.29 2.27
C GLY A 29 -5.72 -8.80 2.34
N ILE A 30 -4.72 -8.44 3.15
CA ILE A 30 -4.14 -7.10 3.19
C ILE A 30 -2.74 -7.20 2.61
N SER A 31 -2.49 -6.43 1.56
CA SER A 31 -1.18 -6.33 0.91
C SER A 31 -0.59 -4.96 1.16
N MET A 32 0.65 -4.93 1.63
CA MET A 32 1.38 -3.68 1.87
C MET A 32 2.71 -3.73 1.13
N HIS A 33 3.06 -2.65 0.46
CA HIS A 33 4.33 -2.51 -0.23
C HIS A 33 5.23 -1.54 0.51
N PHE A 34 6.47 -1.94 0.73
CA PHE A 34 7.49 -1.12 1.39
C PHE A 34 8.65 -0.86 0.42
N MET A 35 9.19 0.33 0.49
CA MET A 35 10.33 0.75 -0.33
C MET A 35 11.24 1.68 0.48
N PRO A 36 12.55 1.74 0.18
CA PRO A 36 13.44 2.75 0.75
C PRO A 36 13.04 4.17 0.29
N THR A 37 13.39 5.18 1.06
CA THR A 37 13.04 6.59 0.80
C THR A 37 13.74 7.19 -0.42
N ASP A 38 14.85 6.60 -0.87
CA ASP A 38 15.57 6.99 -2.09
C ASP A 38 14.96 6.43 -3.38
N THR A 39 13.88 5.66 -3.29
CA THR A 39 13.14 5.15 -4.46
C THR A 39 12.55 6.31 -5.26
N GLU A 40 12.71 6.25 -6.58
CA GLU A 40 12.14 7.21 -7.52
C GLU A 40 11.07 6.55 -8.39
N GLN A 41 10.01 7.28 -8.67
CA GLN A 41 8.99 6.86 -9.62
C GLN A 41 9.47 7.14 -11.05
N ILE A 42 9.44 6.13 -11.91
CA ILE A 42 9.86 6.24 -13.31
C ILE A 42 8.69 6.26 -14.29
N VAL A 43 7.48 6.00 -13.83
CA VAL A 43 6.24 5.96 -14.63
C VAL A 43 5.19 6.84 -13.95
N GLY A 44 4.54 7.70 -14.71
CA GLY A 44 3.58 8.67 -14.16
C GLY A 44 4.27 9.94 -13.64
N ASN A 45 3.45 10.88 -13.18
CA ASN A 45 3.91 12.21 -12.76
C ASN A 45 3.72 12.46 -11.26
N TRP A 46 3.03 11.60 -10.57
CA TRP A 46 2.69 11.78 -9.17
C TRP A 46 2.35 10.44 -8.51
N ASP A 47 2.81 10.27 -7.29
CA ASP A 47 2.39 9.17 -6.40
C ASP A 47 2.59 9.59 -4.94
N SER A 48 2.07 8.80 -4.04
CA SER A 48 2.11 9.06 -2.60
C SER A 48 2.66 7.89 -1.82
N ALA A 49 3.26 8.20 -0.67
CA ALA A 49 3.75 7.19 0.25
C ALA A 49 3.62 7.67 1.69
N ALA A 50 3.47 6.74 2.62
CA ALA A 50 3.51 7.02 4.05
C ALA A 50 4.89 6.67 4.61
N LEU A 51 5.54 7.61 5.29
CA LEU A 51 6.78 7.33 6.00
C LEU A 51 6.46 6.50 7.26
N VAL A 52 6.84 5.23 7.26
CA VAL A 52 6.55 4.31 8.37
C VAL A 52 7.72 4.16 9.35
N ARG A 53 8.95 4.51 8.93
CA ARG A 53 10.14 4.47 9.79
C ARG A 53 11.27 5.33 9.22
N GLY A 54 12.07 5.92 10.11
CA GLY A 54 13.25 6.70 9.74
C GLY A 54 12.91 8.11 9.29
N THR A 55 13.74 8.66 8.41
CA THR A 55 13.61 9.99 7.82
C THR A 55 13.57 9.90 6.31
N ASP A 56 12.86 10.81 5.68
CA ASP A 56 12.85 10.98 4.23
C ASP A 56 13.60 12.25 3.87
N ASP A 57 14.81 12.11 3.34
CA ASP A 57 15.66 13.21 2.89
C ASP A 57 15.53 13.50 1.38
N TYR A 58 14.73 12.72 0.66
CA TYR A 58 14.60 12.77 -0.81
C TYR A 58 13.32 13.45 -1.27
N GLY A 59 12.21 13.24 -0.60
CA GLY A 59 10.93 13.85 -0.96
C GLY A 59 10.38 13.42 -2.31
N ASN A 60 10.67 12.20 -2.75
CA ASN A 60 10.28 11.69 -4.07
C ASN A 60 8.77 11.39 -4.18
N PHE A 61 8.07 11.27 -3.06
CA PHE A 61 6.65 10.97 -2.98
C PHE A 61 5.91 12.01 -2.14
N THR A 62 4.67 12.26 -2.50
CA THR A 62 3.79 13.09 -1.66
C THR A 62 3.41 12.32 -0.40
N ALA A 63 3.54 12.95 0.76
CA ALA A 63 3.18 12.33 2.03
C ALA A 63 1.68 12.00 2.08
N THR A 64 1.34 10.75 2.34
CA THR A 64 -0.04 10.33 2.54
C THR A 64 -0.53 10.85 3.90
N PRO A 65 -1.67 11.55 3.97
CA PRO A 65 -2.20 12.04 5.24
C PRO A 65 -2.62 10.89 6.16
N VAL A 66 -2.37 11.06 7.45
CA VAL A 66 -2.82 10.12 8.48
C VAL A 66 -4.25 10.50 8.87
N PRO A 67 -5.25 9.62 8.68
CA PRO A 67 -6.63 9.94 9.06
C PRO A 67 -6.75 10.13 10.57
N SER A 68 -7.49 11.13 10.99
CA SER A 68 -7.77 11.43 12.40
C SER A 68 -8.98 10.67 12.95
N LYS A 69 -9.81 10.11 12.08
CA LYS A 69 -11.03 9.37 12.40
C LYS A 69 -11.44 8.50 11.21
N ASP A 70 -12.41 7.63 11.43
CA ASP A 70 -13.02 6.85 10.36
C ASP A 70 -13.66 7.78 9.32
N PHE A 71 -13.44 7.49 8.04
CA PHE A 71 -13.91 8.30 6.91
C PHE A 71 -13.50 9.79 7.01
N ASP A 72 -12.28 10.05 7.48
CA ASP A 72 -11.73 11.40 7.51
C ASP A 72 -11.84 12.07 6.13
N PRO A 73 -12.50 13.25 6.02
CA PRO A 73 -12.74 13.87 4.72
C PRO A 73 -11.47 14.22 3.93
N GLU A 74 -10.39 14.61 4.62
CA GLU A 74 -9.11 14.91 3.99
C GLU A 74 -8.47 13.64 3.42
N ALA A 75 -8.44 12.57 4.22
CA ALA A 75 -7.92 11.28 3.78
C ALA A 75 -8.75 10.68 2.64
N MET A 76 -10.06 10.83 2.67
CA MET A 76 -10.97 10.39 1.61
C MET A 76 -10.74 11.15 0.30
N ALA A 77 -10.60 12.47 0.36
CA ALA A 77 -10.30 13.31 -0.81
C ALA A 77 -8.93 12.98 -1.40
N PHE A 78 -7.94 12.77 -0.55
CA PHE A 78 -6.60 12.35 -0.96
C PHE A 78 -6.62 10.99 -1.66
N HIS A 79 -7.34 10.02 -1.10
CA HIS A 79 -7.50 8.68 -1.69
C HIS A 79 -8.19 8.74 -3.06
N ALA A 80 -9.25 9.54 -3.20
CA ALA A 80 -9.92 9.73 -4.48
C ALA A 80 -8.94 10.24 -5.54
N ARG A 81 -8.15 11.27 -5.23
CA ARG A 81 -7.10 11.79 -6.11
C ARG A 81 -6.07 10.72 -6.49
N ALA A 82 -5.60 9.94 -5.52
CA ALA A 82 -4.61 8.89 -5.76
C ALA A 82 -5.14 7.74 -6.65
N SER A 83 -6.45 7.56 -6.69
CA SER A 83 -7.12 6.54 -7.51
C SER A 83 -7.40 6.98 -8.95
N GLU A 84 -7.23 8.25 -9.28
CA GLU A 84 -7.44 8.83 -10.62
C GLU A 84 -6.16 8.87 -11.48
N VAL A 85 -5.02 8.45 -10.95
CA VAL A 85 -3.71 8.53 -11.60
C VAL A 85 -3.41 7.28 -12.43
#